data_37cb478c2062a104509df23f935d23d7
#
_entry.id   37cb478c2062a104509df23f935d23d7
#
_cell.length_a   1.000
_cell.length_b   1.000
_cell.length_c   1.000
_cell.angle_alpha   90.00
_cell.angle_beta   90.00
_cell.angle_gamma   90.00
#
_symmetry.space_group_name_H-M   'P 1'
#
loop_
_entity.id
_entity.type
_entity.pdbx_description
1 polymer ?
#
loop_
_entity_poly.entity_id
_entity_poly.type
_entity_poly.pdbx_seq_one_letter_code
_entity_poly.pdbx_strand_id
1 'polypeptide(L)' 'MSEMIARLLMVLTGFVLAMLGVITFVHSDHQTLGILISFAGVMSMFGGLPDNA' A
#
# COMPACT_ATOMS: atom_id res chain seq x y z
N MET A 1 5.31 10.91 -19.38
CA MET A 1 4.79 11.85 -18.40
C MET A 1 3.69 11.23 -17.57
N SER A 2 2.62 10.77 -18.25
CA SER A 2 1.50 10.17 -17.53
C SER A 2 1.91 8.89 -16.78
N GLU A 3 2.88 8.17 -17.30
CA GLU A 3 3.35 6.95 -16.64
C GLU A 3 4.00 7.25 -15.29
N MET A 4 4.78 8.31 -15.22
CA MET A 4 5.42 8.70 -13.96
C MET A 4 4.37 9.07 -12.93
N ILE A 5 3.35 9.81 -13.36
CA ILE A 5 2.28 10.23 -12.47
C ILE A 5 1.51 9.01 -11.96
N ALA A 6 1.21 8.06 -12.86
CA ALA A 6 0.50 6.85 -12.49
C ALA A 6 1.29 6.04 -11.47
N ARG A 7 2.59 5.88 -11.68
CA ARG A 7 3.44 5.15 -10.75
C ARG A 7 3.48 5.85 -9.40
N LEU A 8 3.64 7.16 -9.42
CA LEU A 8 3.68 7.94 -8.20
C LEU A 8 2.38 7.79 -7.42
N LEU A 9 1.25 7.83 -8.11
CA LEU A 9 -0.05 7.65 -7.48
C LEU A 9 -0.19 6.26 -6.88
N MET A 10 0.29 5.23 -7.56
CA MET A 10 0.23 3.87 -7.05
C MET A 10 1.07 3.74 -5.77
N VAL A 11 2.26 4.28 -5.77
CA VAL A 11 3.12 4.22 -4.59
C VAL A 11 2.50 4.98 -3.43
N LEU A 12 1.98 6.18 -3.70
CA LEU A 12 1.31 6.96 -2.67
C LEU A 12 0.10 6.24 -2.10
N THR A 13 -0.72 5.67 -2.97
CA THR A 13 -1.89 4.92 -2.54
C THR A 13 -1.48 3.74 -1.67
N GLY A 14 -0.45 3.01 -2.10
CA GLY A 14 0.05 1.88 -1.33
C GLY A 14 0.56 2.31 0.03
N PHE A 15 1.26 3.43 0.09
CA PHE A 15 1.78 3.96 1.36
C PHE A 15 0.63 4.31 2.30
N VAL A 16 -0.38 5.00 1.79
CA VAL A 16 -1.55 5.37 2.60
C VAL A 16 -2.27 4.12 3.10
N LEU A 17 -2.47 3.15 2.22
CA LEU A 17 -3.11 1.90 2.61
C LEU A 17 -2.31 1.16 3.68
N ALA A 18 -1.00 1.11 3.52
CA ALA A 18 -0.15 0.45 4.50
C ALA A 18 -0.25 1.14 5.86
N MET A 19 -0.24 2.47 5.86
CA MET A 19 -0.37 3.23 7.10
C MET A 19 -1.72 2.98 7.75
N LEU A 20 -2.79 3.00 6.97
CA LEU A 20 -4.11 2.71 7.49
C LEU A 20 -4.19 1.29 8.05
N GLY A 21 -3.56 0.35 7.39
CA GLY A 21 -3.51 -1.03 7.85
C GLY A 21 -2.82 -1.15 9.20
N VAL A 22 -1.69 -0.46 9.36
CA VAL A 22 -0.96 -0.48 10.63
C VAL A 22 -1.80 0.14 11.74
N ILE A 23 -2.43 1.28 11.46
CA ILE A 23 -3.27 1.92 12.45
C ILE A 23 -4.43 1.02 12.86
N THR A 24 -5.07 0.39 11.89
CA THR A 24 -6.16 -0.54 12.17
C THR A 24 -5.67 -1.72 12.99
N PHE A 25 -4.50 -2.23 12.68
CA PHE A 25 -3.91 -3.35 13.42
C PHE A 25 -3.69 -2.99 14.89
N VAL A 26 -3.20 -1.78 15.15
CA VAL A 26 -2.85 -1.36 16.50
C VAL A 26 -4.11 -0.98 17.30
N HIS A 27 -5.03 -0.26 16.67
CA HIS A 27 -6.18 0.28 17.39
C HIS A 27 -7.38 -0.65 17.44
N SER A 28 -7.45 -1.60 16.55
CA SER A 28 -8.61 -2.48 16.45
C SER A 28 -8.23 -3.90 16.85
N ASP A 29 -9.23 -4.63 17.36
CA ASP A 29 -9.04 -6.05 17.65
C ASP A 29 -9.02 -6.90 16.37
N HIS A 30 -9.32 -6.29 15.24
CA HIS A 30 -9.36 -6.98 13.96
C HIS A 30 -7.98 -7.05 13.35
N GLN A 31 -7.12 -7.90 13.91
CA GLN A 31 -5.76 -8.06 13.44
C GLN A 31 -5.73 -8.52 11.98
N THR A 32 -6.64 -9.42 11.63
CA THR A 32 -6.69 -9.95 10.28
C THR A 32 -6.93 -8.86 9.25
N LEU A 33 -7.86 -7.95 9.53
CA LEU A 33 -8.15 -6.85 8.62
C LEU A 33 -6.95 -5.92 8.46
N GLY A 34 -6.29 -5.61 9.57
CA GLY A 34 -5.11 -4.76 9.52
C GLY A 34 -4.00 -5.38 8.68
N ILE A 35 -3.77 -6.67 8.85
CA ILE A 35 -2.76 -7.38 8.08
C ILE A 35 -3.13 -7.38 6.60
N LEU A 36 -4.38 -7.64 6.26
CA LEU A 36 -4.82 -7.64 4.87
C LEU A 36 -4.65 -6.29 4.20
N ILE A 37 -5.06 -5.23 4.89
CA ILE A 37 -4.94 -3.88 4.37
C ILE A 37 -3.47 -3.50 4.19
N SER A 38 -2.66 -3.81 5.18
CA SER A 38 -1.24 -3.52 5.13
C SER A 38 -0.57 -4.29 3.98
N PHE A 39 -0.92 -5.56 3.83
CA PHE A 39 -0.39 -6.39 2.75
C PHE A 39 -0.79 -5.83 1.39
N ALA A 40 -2.05 -5.43 1.25
CA ALA A 40 -2.53 -4.82 0.01
C ALA A 40 -1.76 -3.54 -0.32
N GLY A 41 -1.48 -2.72 0.70
CA GLY A 41 -0.71 -1.50 0.50
C GLY A 41 0.69 -1.79 0.01
N VAL A 42 1.37 -2.75 0.63
CA VAL A 42 2.73 -3.13 0.23
C VAL A 42 2.73 -3.68 -1.19
N MET A 43 1.76 -4.52 -1.52
CA MET A 43 1.67 -5.07 -2.88
C MET A 43 1.42 -3.97 -3.91
N SER A 44 0.62 -2.98 -3.55
CA SER A 44 0.38 -1.85 -4.44
C SER A 44 1.66 -1.05 -4.67
N MET A 45 2.47 -0.89 -3.62
CA MET A 45 3.75 -0.21 -3.75
C MET A 45 4.67 -0.96 -4.71
N PHE A 46 4.73 -2.27 -4.59
CA PHE A 46 5.55 -3.07 -5.50
C PHE A 46 5.05 -2.97 -6.94
N GLY A 47 3.74 -2.90 -7.11
CA GLY A 47 3.16 -2.74 -8.43
C GLY A 47 3.53 -1.42 -9.08
N GLY A 48 3.77 -0.38 -8.26
CA GLY A 48 4.16 0.92 -8.77
C GLY A 48 5.64 1.04 -9.08
N LEU A 49 6.46 0.09 -8.60
CA LEU A 49 7.89 0.12 -8.87
C LEU A 49 8.18 -0.36 -10.29
N PRO A 50 9.27 0.16 -10.90
CA PRO A 50 9.64 -0.32 -12.23
C PRO A 50 10.03 -1.79 -12.15
N ASP A 51 9.42 -2.55 -13.02
CA ASP A 51 9.68 -3.98 -13.09
C ASP A 51 10.93 -4.24 -13.92
N ASN A 52 11.99 -3.68 -13.48
CA ASN A 52 13.23 -3.77 -14.21
C ASN A 52 14.12 -4.81 -13.58
N ALA A 53 14.03 -5.95 -14.11
CA ALA A 53 14.90 -7.03 -13.64
C ALA A 53 16.25 -6.96 -14.31
#